data_eb3067caaf4ab9fd07a5ece7631ab7b5
#
_entry.id   eb3067caaf4ab9fd07a5ece7631ab7b5
#
_cell.length_a   1.000
_cell.length_b   1.000
_cell.length_c   1.000
_cell.angle_alpha   90.00
_cell.angle_beta   90.00
_cell.angle_gamma   90.00
#
_symmetry.space_group_name_H-M   'P 1'
#
loop_
_entity.id
_entity.type
_entity.pdbx_description
1 polymer ?
#
loop_
_entity_poly.entity_id
_entity_poly.type
_entity_poly.pdbx_seq_one_letter_code
_entity_poly.pdbx_strand_id
1 'polypeptide(L)'
;MQSHLENDREHKKDRVIIVALFIGSPSLEDQYQINELERLINTLGGIVIDKVVQYRKKIDSKFYIGKGKLKAIYDYALEQKCKYIVINNDVSPSQIKNIQAFFKDKMMIKDRTGIILDIFNKHAKTKESKTQIKLAQLEYFLPRLTRQWTHLERQMGGVGTRGGPGETQIEIDRRLIRNQILKLKKELIKISNNRLIQKKNREAIFKVSLVGYTNAGKSTVMRSISNKATYIKDELFATLDTSTRRIEIDRNNAFILSDTVGFIRNLPDNLIASFRSTLGELTDSNLLLKIVDVSSVELEMHLDSIDSVLNHLSVSDTNYLIVFNKIDKVNDDYLIKRLTKSYPGSLFISAHKHINIGLLIDAIKEQINKNNIQEKICVPYDKGKIINQIYSKCNILKTIEKETYIEFEVSGNSSIILNILEQIKK
;
A
#
# COMPACT_ATOMS: atom_id res chain seq x y z
N MET A 1 11.82 -2.12 -45.14
CA MET A 1 11.24 -3.44 -44.74
C MET A 1 11.37 -3.75 -43.26
N GLN A 2 12.01 -2.87 -42.47
CA GLN A 2 12.12 -3.06 -40.98
C GLN A 2 11.06 -2.27 -40.19
N SER A 3 10.30 -1.38 -40.77
CA SER A 3 9.29 -0.55 -40.09
C SER A 3 7.89 -1.19 -39.97
N HIS A 4 7.66 -2.37 -40.57
CA HIS A 4 6.38 -3.07 -40.49
C HIS A 4 6.35 -4.20 -39.44
N LEU A 5 7.50 -4.53 -38.82
CA LEU A 5 7.58 -5.60 -37.80
C LEU A 5 7.47 -5.07 -36.35
N GLU A 6 7.47 -3.77 -36.15
CA GLU A 6 7.31 -3.17 -34.80
C GLU A 6 5.83 -2.91 -34.41
N ASN A 7 4.92 -2.85 -35.40
CA ASN A 7 3.50 -2.57 -35.15
C ASN A 7 2.64 -3.80 -34.81
N ASP A 8 3.14 -5.03 -34.95
CA ASP A 8 2.38 -6.26 -34.62
C ASP A 8 2.56 -6.75 -33.18
N ARG A 9 3.25 -6.01 -32.32
CA ARG A 9 3.30 -6.22 -30.87
C ARG A 9 2.39 -5.28 -30.08
N GLU A 10 1.34 -4.77 -30.63
CA GLU A 10 0.20 -4.34 -29.84
C GLU A 10 -0.32 -5.60 -29.12
N HIS A 11 0.07 -5.77 -27.87
CA HIS A 11 -0.45 -6.79 -26.98
C HIS A 11 -1.96 -6.73 -27.06
N LYS A 12 -2.56 -7.70 -27.71
CA LYS A 12 -4.02 -7.85 -27.82
C LYS A 12 -4.59 -7.80 -26.42
N LYS A 13 -5.07 -6.62 -26.02
CA LYS A 13 -5.52 -6.36 -24.66
C LYS A 13 -6.59 -7.38 -24.28
N ASP A 14 -6.47 -8.01 -23.14
CA ASP A 14 -7.41 -9.02 -22.67
C ASP A 14 -8.80 -8.39 -22.45
N ARG A 15 -9.83 -8.92 -23.13
CA ARG A 15 -11.23 -8.44 -23.04
C ARG A 15 -11.87 -9.03 -21.79
N VAL A 16 -12.51 -8.16 -21.01
CA VAL A 16 -13.04 -8.47 -19.67
C VAL A 16 -14.47 -8.01 -19.55
N ILE A 17 -15.32 -8.80 -18.89
CA ILE A 17 -16.63 -8.36 -18.42
C ILE A 17 -16.59 -8.27 -16.89
N ILE A 18 -17.05 -7.16 -16.34
CA ILE A 18 -17.27 -6.99 -14.91
C ILE A 18 -18.66 -7.52 -14.56
N VAL A 19 -18.72 -8.30 -13.50
CA VAL A 19 -19.98 -8.78 -12.91
C VAL A 19 -20.06 -8.30 -11.49
N ALA A 20 -21.08 -7.51 -11.17
CA ALA A 20 -21.31 -7.01 -9.82
C ALA A 20 -22.71 -7.41 -9.33
N LEU A 21 -22.79 -7.86 -8.09
CA LEU A 21 -24.06 -8.12 -7.41
C LEU A 21 -24.10 -7.30 -6.14
N PHE A 22 -25.16 -6.52 -5.98
CA PHE A 22 -25.42 -5.73 -4.78
C PHE A 22 -26.72 -6.19 -4.11
N ILE A 23 -26.76 -6.02 -2.78
CA ILE A 23 -27.93 -6.36 -1.97
C ILE A 23 -28.70 -5.08 -1.71
N GLY A 24 -30.00 -5.06 -2.03
CA GLY A 24 -30.87 -3.91 -1.82
C GLY A 24 -31.13 -3.11 -3.09
N SER A 25 -31.28 -1.77 -2.94
CA SER A 25 -31.52 -0.82 -4.03
C SER A 25 -30.22 -0.20 -4.54
N PRO A 26 -30.18 0.25 -5.81
CA PRO A 26 -29.03 0.92 -6.38
C PRO A 26 -28.55 2.12 -5.56
N SER A 27 -27.23 2.25 -5.38
CA SER A 27 -26.59 3.37 -4.69
C SER A 27 -25.47 3.97 -5.55
N LEU A 28 -25.07 5.21 -5.23
CA LEU A 28 -23.89 5.83 -5.85
C LEU A 28 -22.62 5.06 -5.51
N GLU A 29 -22.57 4.50 -4.32
CA GLU A 29 -21.43 3.71 -3.86
C GLU A 29 -21.18 2.47 -4.74
N ASP A 30 -22.25 1.82 -5.22
CA ASP A 30 -22.16 0.66 -6.11
C ASP A 30 -21.45 1.03 -7.43
N GLN A 31 -21.79 2.21 -7.99
CA GLN A 31 -21.17 2.71 -9.22
C GLN A 31 -19.67 2.99 -9.00
N TYR A 32 -19.33 3.55 -7.85
CA TYR A 32 -17.93 3.82 -7.51
C TYR A 32 -17.11 2.54 -7.38
N GLN A 33 -17.66 1.50 -6.73
CA GLN A 33 -17.00 0.19 -6.62
C GLN A 33 -16.74 -0.44 -7.98
N ILE A 34 -17.69 -0.34 -8.91
CA ILE A 34 -17.54 -0.86 -10.27
C ILE A 34 -16.47 -0.06 -11.04
N ASN A 35 -16.50 1.27 -10.95
CA ASN A 35 -15.52 2.13 -11.61
C ASN A 35 -14.10 1.92 -11.05
N GLU A 36 -13.98 1.66 -9.76
CA GLU A 36 -12.69 1.32 -9.15
C GLU A 36 -12.18 -0.03 -9.68
N LEU A 37 -13.03 -1.06 -9.79
CA LEU A 37 -12.66 -2.35 -10.36
C LEU A 37 -12.23 -2.22 -11.84
N GLU A 38 -12.91 -1.38 -12.61
CA GLU A 38 -12.50 -1.09 -13.99
C GLU A 38 -11.09 -0.48 -14.05
N ARG A 39 -10.78 0.49 -13.17
CA ARG A 39 -9.42 1.08 -13.06
C ARG A 39 -8.37 0.03 -12.69
N LEU A 40 -8.71 -0.92 -11.80
CA LEU A 40 -7.83 -2.04 -11.46
C LEU A 40 -7.54 -2.92 -12.68
N ILE A 41 -8.57 -3.28 -13.45
CA ILE A 41 -8.44 -4.09 -14.67
C ILE A 41 -7.59 -3.36 -15.71
N ASN A 42 -7.83 -2.06 -15.91
CA ASN A 42 -7.05 -1.22 -16.84
C ASN A 42 -5.56 -1.16 -16.43
N THR A 43 -5.26 -1.13 -15.12
CA THR A 43 -3.87 -1.17 -14.59
C THR A 43 -3.15 -2.47 -14.97
N LEU A 44 -3.88 -3.58 -15.09
CA LEU A 44 -3.34 -4.84 -15.59
C LEU A 44 -3.17 -4.87 -17.12
N GLY A 45 -3.76 -3.91 -17.83
CA GLY A 45 -3.75 -3.84 -19.30
C GLY A 45 -4.98 -4.51 -19.92
N GLY A 46 -6.00 -4.89 -19.14
CA GLY A 46 -7.28 -5.38 -19.63
C GLY A 46 -8.16 -4.27 -20.21
N ILE A 47 -9.13 -4.64 -21.03
CA ILE A 47 -10.20 -3.74 -21.51
C ILE A 47 -11.54 -4.28 -21.02
N VAL A 48 -12.27 -3.45 -20.29
CA VAL A 48 -13.64 -3.76 -19.87
C VAL A 48 -14.59 -3.51 -21.04
N ILE A 49 -15.24 -4.59 -21.48
CA ILE A 49 -16.19 -4.56 -22.61
C ILE A 49 -17.58 -4.19 -22.10
N ASP A 50 -17.95 -4.73 -20.94
CA ASP A 50 -19.28 -4.48 -20.37
C ASP A 50 -19.25 -4.63 -18.84
N LYS A 51 -20.24 -4.02 -18.18
CA LYS A 51 -20.45 -4.02 -16.74
C LYS A 51 -21.85 -4.58 -16.45
N VAL A 52 -21.92 -5.82 -16.05
CA VAL A 52 -23.19 -6.49 -15.74
C VAL A 52 -23.48 -6.36 -14.26
N VAL A 53 -24.48 -5.56 -13.93
CA VAL A 53 -24.90 -5.31 -12.54
C VAL A 53 -26.21 -6.05 -12.26
N GLN A 54 -26.29 -6.64 -11.08
CA GLN A 54 -27.51 -7.27 -10.59
C GLN A 54 -27.79 -6.86 -9.14
N TYR A 55 -29.03 -6.45 -8.87
CA TYR A 55 -29.53 -6.17 -7.52
C TYR A 55 -30.40 -7.31 -7.07
N ARG A 56 -30.18 -7.83 -5.86
CA ARG A 56 -30.94 -8.95 -5.30
C ARG A 56 -31.14 -8.78 -3.79
N LYS A 57 -32.11 -9.50 -3.24
CA LYS A 57 -32.29 -9.59 -1.78
C LYS A 57 -31.29 -10.54 -1.11
N LYS A 58 -30.80 -11.55 -1.85
CA LYS A 58 -29.82 -12.54 -1.34
C LYS A 58 -28.89 -12.99 -2.47
N ILE A 59 -27.64 -13.28 -2.11
CA ILE A 59 -26.65 -13.91 -2.99
C ILE A 59 -27.08 -15.37 -3.27
N ASP A 60 -26.88 -15.81 -4.51
CA ASP A 60 -27.08 -17.23 -4.84
C ASP A 60 -25.95 -18.06 -4.23
N SER A 61 -26.32 -19.09 -3.45
CA SER A 61 -25.35 -19.93 -2.74
C SER A 61 -24.45 -20.75 -3.69
N LYS A 62 -24.96 -21.11 -4.88
CA LYS A 62 -24.26 -21.96 -5.84
C LYS A 62 -23.44 -21.18 -6.86
N PHE A 63 -24.02 -20.11 -7.43
CA PHE A 63 -23.44 -19.38 -8.56
C PHE A 63 -23.17 -17.92 -8.28
N TYR A 64 -23.35 -17.43 -7.05
CA TYR A 64 -23.22 -16.03 -6.68
C TYR A 64 -24.34 -15.15 -7.30
N ILE A 65 -24.57 -15.24 -8.61
CA ILE A 65 -25.64 -14.58 -9.37
C ILE A 65 -26.69 -15.60 -9.82
N GLY A 66 -27.88 -15.15 -10.27
CA GLY A 66 -28.92 -16.07 -10.76
C GLY A 66 -28.47 -16.84 -12.00
N LYS A 67 -28.84 -18.12 -12.09
CA LYS A 67 -28.45 -19.03 -13.20
C LYS A 67 -28.82 -18.50 -14.59
N GLY A 68 -30.00 -17.85 -14.74
CA GLY A 68 -30.40 -17.25 -16.03
C GLY A 68 -29.47 -16.09 -16.44
N LYS A 69 -29.13 -15.20 -15.49
CA LYS A 69 -28.21 -14.10 -15.75
C LYS A 69 -26.80 -14.63 -16.05
N LEU A 70 -26.36 -15.70 -15.35
CA LEU A 70 -25.08 -16.34 -15.61
C LEU A 70 -25.00 -16.90 -17.04
N LYS A 71 -26.10 -17.51 -17.54
CA LYS A 71 -26.16 -17.99 -18.92
C LYS A 71 -26.05 -16.83 -19.93
N ALA A 72 -26.82 -15.76 -19.72
CA ALA A 72 -26.74 -14.59 -20.60
C ALA A 72 -25.33 -13.98 -20.64
N ILE A 73 -24.64 -13.89 -19.48
CA ILE A 73 -23.24 -13.44 -19.41
C ILE A 73 -22.32 -14.39 -20.19
N TYR A 74 -22.51 -15.70 -20.06
CA TYR A 74 -21.70 -16.68 -20.78
C TYR A 74 -21.83 -16.54 -22.29
N ASP A 75 -23.08 -16.48 -22.80
CA ASP A 75 -23.35 -16.38 -24.23
C ASP A 75 -22.78 -15.08 -24.80
N TYR A 76 -22.99 -13.95 -24.11
CA TYR A 76 -22.45 -12.64 -24.49
C TYR A 76 -20.91 -12.60 -24.44
N ALA A 77 -20.30 -13.17 -23.41
CA ALA A 77 -18.85 -13.20 -23.28
C ALA A 77 -18.17 -14.03 -24.38
N LEU A 78 -18.83 -15.11 -24.85
CA LEU A 78 -18.38 -15.90 -26.01
C LEU A 78 -18.43 -15.08 -27.30
N GLU A 79 -19.54 -14.39 -27.56
CA GLU A 79 -19.72 -13.52 -28.71
C GLU A 79 -18.65 -12.42 -28.73
N GLN A 80 -18.43 -11.76 -27.60
CA GLN A 80 -17.43 -10.69 -27.45
C GLN A 80 -15.99 -11.20 -27.34
N LYS A 81 -15.74 -12.50 -27.41
CA LYS A 81 -14.40 -13.14 -27.26
C LYS A 81 -13.70 -12.68 -25.99
N CYS A 82 -14.41 -12.59 -24.89
CA CYS A 82 -13.85 -12.22 -23.61
C CYS A 82 -13.00 -13.36 -23.04
N LYS A 83 -11.85 -13.00 -22.46
CA LYS A 83 -10.93 -13.93 -21.82
C LYS A 83 -11.22 -14.11 -20.34
N TYR A 84 -11.66 -13.02 -19.69
CA TYR A 84 -11.92 -12.98 -18.26
C TYR A 84 -13.32 -12.50 -17.94
N ILE A 85 -13.90 -13.11 -16.90
CA ILE A 85 -15.03 -12.58 -16.15
C ILE A 85 -14.52 -12.19 -14.78
N VAL A 86 -14.70 -10.93 -14.40
CA VAL A 86 -14.24 -10.41 -13.11
C VAL A 86 -15.43 -10.06 -12.24
N ILE A 87 -15.49 -10.69 -11.07
CA ILE A 87 -16.58 -10.48 -10.10
C ILE A 87 -16.12 -9.43 -9.08
N ASN A 88 -16.96 -8.39 -8.88
CA ASN A 88 -16.60 -7.25 -8.01
C ASN A 88 -16.45 -7.63 -6.52
N ASN A 89 -17.13 -8.66 -6.07
CA ASN A 89 -17.13 -9.09 -4.67
C ASN A 89 -16.23 -10.31 -4.48
N ASP A 90 -15.91 -10.60 -3.22
CA ASP A 90 -15.25 -11.85 -2.88
C ASP A 90 -16.24 -13.01 -3.06
N VAL A 91 -15.81 -14.01 -3.79
CA VAL A 91 -16.60 -15.19 -4.14
C VAL A 91 -16.01 -16.41 -3.45
N SER A 92 -16.89 -17.23 -2.87
CA SER A 92 -16.45 -18.46 -2.21
C SER A 92 -15.76 -19.41 -3.20
N PRO A 93 -14.81 -20.23 -2.75
CA PRO A 93 -14.15 -21.23 -3.61
C PRO A 93 -15.11 -22.18 -4.30
N SER A 94 -16.21 -22.54 -3.65
CA SER A 94 -17.27 -23.39 -4.22
C SER A 94 -18.05 -22.68 -5.33
N GLN A 95 -18.37 -21.40 -5.16
CA GLN A 95 -19.05 -20.62 -6.19
C GLN A 95 -18.15 -20.43 -7.43
N ILE A 96 -16.87 -20.08 -7.25
CA ILE A 96 -15.92 -19.97 -8.36
C ILE A 96 -15.85 -21.29 -9.13
N LYS A 97 -15.72 -22.43 -8.42
CA LYS A 97 -15.71 -23.76 -9.03
C LYS A 97 -16.99 -24.02 -9.86
N ASN A 98 -18.15 -23.69 -9.32
CA ASN A 98 -19.42 -23.91 -10.00
C ASN A 98 -19.59 -23.03 -11.23
N ILE A 99 -19.18 -21.74 -11.14
CA ILE A 99 -19.20 -20.81 -12.28
C ILE A 99 -18.22 -21.27 -13.36
N GLN A 100 -17.00 -21.66 -12.98
CA GLN A 100 -15.96 -22.15 -13.89
C GLN A 100 -16.45 -23.40 -14.65
N ALA A 101 -17.03 -24.36 -13.93
CA ALA A 101 -17.63 -25.57 -14.54
C ALA A 101 -18.79 -25.23 -15.47
N PHE A 102 -19.63 -24.26 -15.13
CA PHE A 102 -20.72 -23.79 -15.98
C PHE A 102 -20.18 -23.17 -17.28
N PHE A 103 -19.08 -22.46 -17.23
CA PHE A 103 -18.43 -21.83 -18.39
C PHE A 103 -17.53 -22.80 -19.17
N LYS A 104 -17.52 -24.08 -18.81
CA LYS A 104 -16.76 -25.14 -19.50
C LYS A 104 -15.29 -24.74 -19.75
N ASP A 105 -14.71 -24.00 -18.82
CA ASP A 105 -13.33 -23.50 -18.86
C ASP A 105 -12.97 -22.66 -20.10
N LYS A 106 -13.94 -22.14 -20.82
CA LYS A 106 -13.69 -21.28 -21.98
C LYS A 106 -13.22 -19.86 -21.59
N MET A 107 -13.51 -19.43 -20.36
CA MET A 107 -13.16 -18.14 -19.80
C MET A 107 -12.64 -18.32 -18.39
N MET A 108 -11.71 -17.46 -17.99
CA MET A 108 -11.17 -17.47 -16.63
C MET A 108 -12.02 -16.57 -15.71
N ILE A 109 -12.39 -17.10 -14.55
CA ILE A 109 -13.12 -16.35 -13.54
C ILE A 109 -12.13 -15.84 -12.50
N LYS A 110 -12.19 -14.54 -12.23
CA LYS A 110 -11.43 -13.89 -11.13
C LYS A 110 -12.38 -13.08 -10.27
N ASP A 111 -12.08 -12.97 -9.00
CA ASP A 111 -12.72 -12.01 -8.12
C ASP A 111 -11.83 -10.78 -7.92
N ARG A 112 -12.34 -9.79 -7.20
CA ARG A 112 -11.62 -8.55 -6.89
C ARG A 112 -10.25 -8.81 -6.25
N THR A 113 -10.20 -9.73 -5.29
CA THR A 113 -8.96 -10.15 -4.62
C THR A 113 -7.93 -10.72 -5.59
N GLY A 114 -8.35 -11.55 -6.54
CA GLY A 114 -7.48 -12.10 -7.58
C GLY A 114 -6.86 -11.00 -8.47
N ILE A 115 -7.65 -9.98 -8.84
CA ILE A 115 -7.17 -8.83 -9.63
C ILE A 115 -6.13 -8.01 -8.84
N ILE A 116 -6.38 -7.74 -7.56
CA ILE A 116 -5.44 -7.01 -6.69
C ILE A 116 -4.11 -7.78 -6.57
N LEU A 117 -4.16 -9.10 -6.36
CA LEU A 117 -2.96 -9.94 -6.29
C LEU A 117 -2.15 -9.93 -7.60
N ASP A 118 -2.82 -9.92 -8.75
CA ASP A 118 -2.14 -9.82 -10.04
C ASP A 118 -1.46 -8.46 -10.23
N ILE A 119 -2.10 -7.37 -9.81
CA ILE A 119 -1.49 -6.03 -9.83
C ILE A 119 -0.26 -5.99 -8.93
N PHE A 120 -0.36 -6.53 -7.73
CA PHE A 120 0.76 -6.59 -6.81
C PHE A 120 1.92 -7.42 -7.37
N ASN A 121 1.62 -8.57 -7.99
CA ASN A 121 2.63 -9.39 -8.64
C ASN A 121 3.36 -8.66 -9.78
N LYS A 122 2.63 -7.83 -10.54
CA LYS A 122 3.19 -7.00 -11.62
C LYS A 122 4.12 -5.90 -11.09
N HIS A 123 3.82 -5.32 -9.92
CA HIS A 123 4.54 -4.17 -9.37
C HIS A 123 5.63 -4.53 -8.36
N ALA A 124 5.66 -5.75 -7.83
CA ALA A 124 6.67 -6.20 -6.88
C ALA A 124 8.08 -6.22 -7.49
N LYS A 125 9.00 -5.48 -6.87
CA LYS A 125 10.39 -5.40 -7.31
C LYS A 125 11.34 -6.08 -6.33
N THR A 126 11.12 -5.86 -5.02
CA THR A 126 11.99 -6.40 -3.98
C THR A 126 11.76 -7.89 -3.73
N LYS A 127 12.76 -8.56 -3.18
CA LYS A 127 12.64 -9.96 -2.79
C LYS A 127 11.57 -10.15 -1.72
N GLU A 128 11.47 -9.21 -0.77
CA GLU A 128 10.47 -9.23 0.30
C GLU A 128 9.05 -9.20 -0.29
N SER A 129 8.73 -8.18 -1.11
CA SER A 129 7.40 -8.02 -1.69
C SER A 129 7.03 -9.20 -2.60
N LYS A 130 7.97 -9.70 -3.41
CA LYS A 130 7.75 -10.90 -4.22
C LYS A 130 7.42 -12.12 -3.36
N THR A 131 8.13 -12.30 -2.24
CA THR A 131 7.89 -13.43 -1.33
C THR A 131 6.54 -13.30 -0.64
N GLN A 132 6.16 -12.09 -0.20
CA GLN A 132 4.85 -11.79 0.41
C GLN A 132 3.71 -12.04 -0.56
N ILE A 133 3.80 -11.51 -1.78
CA ILE A 133 2.76 -11.67 -2.78
C ILE A 133 2.62 -13.15 -3.17
N LYS A 134 3.73 -13.86 -3.34
CA LYS A 134 3.68 -15.30 -3.63
C LYS A 134 3.01 -16.07 -2.50
N LEU A 135 3.28 -15.69 -1.24
CA LEU A 135 2.59 -16.27 -0.09
C LEU A 135 1.09 -16.00 -0.15
N ALA A 136 0.69 -14.74 -0.34
CA ALA A 136 -0.71 -14.33 -0.43
C ALA A 136 -1.44 -15.03 -1.59
N GLN A 137 -0.79 -15.16 -2.75
CA GLN A 137 -1.33 -15.90 -3.90
C GLN A 137 -1.55 -17.37 -3.57
N LEU A 138 -0.60 -18.03 -2.92
CA LEU A 138 -0.74 -19.44 -2.55
C LEU A 138 -1.84 -19.65 -1.51
N GLU A 139 -1.97 -18.77 -0.52
CA GLU A 139 -3.05 -18.81 0.47
C GLU A 139 -4.42 -18.55 -0.17
N TYR A 140 -4.50 -17.64 -1.14
CA TYR A 140 -5.72 -17.38 -1.92
C TYR A 140 -6.10 -18.58 -2.80
N PHE A 141 -5.12 -19.24 -3.44
CA PHE A 141 -5.37 -20.37 -4.34
C PHE A 141 -5.63 -21.68 -3.62
N LEU A 142 -5.01 -21.92 -2.47
CA LEU A 142 -5.11 -23.21 -1.75
C LEU A 142 -6.56 -23.72 -1.57
N PRO A 143 -7.55 -22.90 -1.11
CA PRO A 143 -8.93 -23.35 -1.01
C PRO A 143 -9.65 -23.43 -2.37
N ARG A 144 -9.12 -22.80 -3.42
CA ARG A 144 -9.69 -22.73 -4.79
C ARG A 144 -9.17 -23.81 -5.73
N LEU A 145 -8.27 -24.68 -5.28
CA LEU A 145 -7.72 -25.77 -6.08
C LEU A 145 -8.80 -26.73 -6.56
N THR A 146 -8.90 -26.86 -7.86
CA THR A 146 -9.76 -27.81 -8.55
C THR A 146 -8.94 -28.62 -9.56
N ARG A 147 -9.50 -29.74 -10.08
CA ARG A 147 -8.81 -30.63 -11.04
C ARG A 147 -8.26 -29.95 -12.31
N GLN A 148 -8.70 -28.72 -12.60
CA GLN A 148 -8.37 -28.01 -13.86
C GLN A 148 -7.24 -26.98 -13.72
N TRP A 149 -6.61 -26.90 -12.56
CA TRP A 149 -5.54 -25.93 -12.29
C TRP A 149 -4.13 -26.42 -12.70
N THR A 150 -4.04 -27.33 -13.64
CA THR A 150 -2.77 -27.84 -14.22
C THR A 150 -1.91 -26.77 -14.90
N HIS A 151 -2.48 -25.59 -15.21
CA HIS A 151 -1.72 -24.48 -15.76
C HIS A 151 -0.81 -23.75 -14.76
N LEU A 152 -1.09 -23.83 -13.46
CA LEU A 152 -0.23 -23.25 -12.41
C LEU A 152 1.09 -24.03 -12.24
N GLU A 153 1.08 -25.34 -12.48
CA GLU A 153 2.30 -26.16 -12.43
C GLU A 153 3.36 -25.67 -13.42
N ARG A 154 2.97 -25.23 -14.62
CA ARG A 154 3.90 -24.70 -15.63
C ARG A 154 4.51 -23.35 -15.26
N GLN A 155 3.78 -22.49 -14.53
CA GLN A 155 4.28 -21.21 -14.04
C GLN A 155 5.11 -21.34 -12.76
N MET A 156 4.89 -22.38 -11.96
CA MET A 156 5.56 -22.60 -10.67
C MET A 156 6.78 -23.53 -10.72
N GLY A 157 7.14 -24.09 -11.90
CA GLY A 157 8.31 -24.95 -12.04
C GLY A 157 8.19 -26.28 -11.29
N GLY A 158 6.99 -26.86 -11.24
CA GLY A 158 6.74 -28.13 -10.56
C GLY A 158 7.31 -29.31 -11.33
N VAL A 159 8.31 -29.97 -10.79
CA VAL A 159 8.73 -31.31 -11.20
C VAL A 159 7.65 -32.28 -10.71
N GLY A 160 6.97 -32.96 -11.63
CA GLY A 160 5.93 -33.95 -11.33
C GLY A 160 6.45 -35.05 -10.40
N THR A 161 6.16 -34.92 -9.11
CA THR A 161 6.41 -36.01 -8.15
C THR A 161 5.25 -37.00 -8.22
N ARG A 162 5.58 -38.27 -8.52
CA ARG A 162 4.63 -39.38 -8.48
C ARG A 162 4.07 -39.51 -7.04
N GLY A 163 2.75 -39.37 -6.88
CA GLY A 163 2.09 -39.63 -5.61
C GLY A 163 2.18 -41.13 -5.23
N GLY A 164 2.07 -41.39 -3.92
CA GLY A 164 1.93 -42.77 -3.43
C GLY A 164 0.63 -43.40 -3.89
N PRO A 165 0.51 -44.72 -3.85
CA PRO A 165 -0.68 -45.44 -4.26
C PRO A 165 -1.88 -45.00 -3.36
N GLY A 166 -2.88 -44.37 -4.00
CA GLY A 166 -4.13 -43.94 -3.34
C GLY A 166 -4.33 -42.43 -3.14
N GLU A 167 -3.30 -41.56 -3.29
CA GLU A 167 -3.49 -40.10 -3.26
C GLU A 167 -4.03 -39.56 -4.58
N THR A 168 -5.00 -38.67 -4.52
CA THR A 168 -5.47 -37.93 -5.70
C THR A 168 -4.47 -36.83 -6.05
N GLN A 169 -4.34 -36.48 -7.34
CA GLN A 169 -3.48 -35.38 -7.79
C GLN A 169 -3.73 -34.10 -7.02
N ILE A 170 -4.97 -33.81 -6.67
CA ILE A 170 -5.37 -32.59 -5.89
C ILE A 170 -4.79 -32.63 -4.47
N GLU A 171 -4.71 -33.80 -3.84
CA GLU A 171 -4.13 -33.91 -2.49
C GLU A 171 -2.64 -33.68 -2.49
N ILE A 172 -1.96 -34.20 -3.51
CA ILE A 172 -0.54 -33.96 -3.74
C ILE A 172 -0.29 -32.45 -3.94
N ASP A 173 -1.05 -31.81 -4.82
CA ASP A 173 -0.92 -30.38 -5.11
C ASP A 173 -1.17 -29.53 -3.86
N ARG A 174 -2.20 -29.85 -3.07
CA ARG A 174 -2.45 -29.19 -1.79
C ARG A 174 -1.30 -29.35 -0.80
N ARG A 175 -0.70 -30.53 -0.72
CA ARG A 175 0.46 -30.78 0.15
C ARG A 175 1.67 -29.97 -0.30
N LEU A 176 1.94 -29.92 -1.58
CA LEU A 176 3.04 -29.13 -2.15
C LEU A 176 2.86 -27.64 -1.87
N ILE A 177 1.65 -27.10 -2.08
CA ILE A 177 1.35 -25.70 -1.81
C ILE A 177 1.47 -25.39 -0.31
N ARG A 178 0.99 -26.23 0.59
CA ARG A 178 1.16 -26.05 2.03
C ARG A 178 2.65 -26.02 2.42
N ASN A 179 3.46 -26.90 1.85
CA ASN A 179 4.91 -26.91 2.09
C ASN A 179 5.58 -25.62 1.58
N GLN A 180 5.16 -25.12 0.42
CA GLN A 180 5.65 -23.84 -0.11
C GLN A 180 5.24 -22.66 0.79
N ILE A 181 4.01 -22.62 1.27
CA ILE A 181 3.54 -21.62 2.23
C ILE A 181 4.41 -21.60 3.50
N LEU A 182 4.69 -22.77 4.07
CA LEU A 182 5.56 -22.89 5.25
C LEU A 182 6.99 -22.38 4.97
N LYS A 183 7.54 -22.71 3.79
CA LYS A 183 8.88 -22.26 3.37
C LYS A 183 8.92 -20.74 3.23
N LEU A 184 7.92 -20.13 2.56
CA LEU A 184 7.85 -18.68 2.37
C LEU A 184 7.66 -17.94 3.69
N LYS A 185 6.85 -18.47 4.62
CA LYS A 185 6.70 -17.90 5.98
C LYS A 185 8.03 -17.87 6.73
N LYS A 186 8.82 -18.95 6.68
CA LYS A 186 10.16 -19.00 7.28
C LYS A 186 11.12 -18.00 6.62
N GLU A 187 11.03 -17.83 5.30
CA GLU A 187 11.85 -16.86 4.56
C GLU A 187 11.51 -15.41 4.97
N LEU A 188 10.23 -15.08 5.08
CA LEU A 188 9.78 -13.75 5.54
C LEU A 188 10.27 -13.42 6.95
N ILE A 189 10.25 -14.39 7.88
CA ILE A 189 10.79 -14.20 9.23
C ILE A 189 12.29 -13.84 9.17
N LYS A 190 13.08 -14.52 8.32
CA LYS A 190 14.51 -14.21 8.14
C LYS A 190 14.72 -12.80 7.58
N ILE A 191 13.91 -12.40 6.59
CA ILE A 191 13.98 -11.07 6.00
C ILE A 191 13.64 -9.99 7.05
N SER A 192 12.58 -10.21 7.84
CA SER A 192 12.17 -9.31 8.92
C SER A 192 13.27 -9.14 9.99
N ASN A 193 13.90 -10.23 10.43
CA ASN A 193 14.99 -10.16 11.41
C ASN A 193 16.20 -9.37 10.88
N ASN A 194 16.59 -9.57 9.61
CA ASN A 194 17.67 -8.81 8.99
C ASN A 194 17.33 -7.31 8.92
N ARG A 195 16.06 -6.97 8.64
CA ARG A 195 15.57 -5.60 8.62
C ARG A 195 15.63 -4.93 9.99
N LEU A 196 15.28 -5.66 11.06
CA LEU A 196 15.38 -5.15 12.44
C LEU A 196 16.82 -4.77 12.81
N ILE A 197 17.81 -5.57 12.39
CA ILE A 197 19.24 -5.26 12.63
C ILE A 197 19.64 -3.97 11.91
N GLN A 198 19.19 -3.77 10.66
CA GLN A 198 19.48 -2.56 9.90
C GLN A 198 18.75 -1.31 10.45
N LYS A 199 17.58 -1.48 11.08
CA LYS A 199 16.79 -0.40 11.67
C LYS A 199 17.47 0.23 12.90
N LYS A 200 18.18 -0.54 13.73
CA LYS A 200 18.83 -0.05 14.96
C LYS A 200 19.74 1.18 14.69
N ASN A 201 20.35 1.27 13.52
CA ASN A 201 21.20 2.39 13.15
C ASN A 201 20.42 3.67 12.71
N ARG A 202 19.07 3.64 12.67
CA ARG A 202 18.23 4.75 12.21
C ARG A 202 17.23 5.23 13.27
N GLU A 203 17.31 4.77 14.50
CA GLU A 203 16.35 5.06 15.58
C GLU A 203 16.26 6.53 15.97
N ALA A 204 17.34 7.30 15.75
CA ALA A 204 17.46 8.69 16.18
C ALA A 204 16.83 9.71 15.19
N ILE A 205 16.41 9.30 13.99
CA ILE A 205 15.92 10.22 12.96
C ILE A 205 14.38 10.19 12.96
N PHE A 206 13.75 11.39 12.94
CA PHE A 206 12.30 11.53 12.86
C PHE A 206 11.74 10.87 11.59
N LYS A 207 10.71 10.04 11.73
CA LYS A 207 10.15 9.24 10.65
C LYS A 207 8.77 9.74 10.29
N VAL A 208 8.56 10.04 9.02
CA VAL A 208 7.30 10.49 8.43
C VAL A 208 6.85 9.48 7.40
N SER A 209 5.64 8.96 7.50
CA SER A 209 5.09 8.05 6.50
C SER A 209 3.89 8.64 5.78
N LEU A 210 3.88 8.49 4.44
CA LEU A 210 2.76 8.86 3.60
C LEU A 210 1.74 7.72 3.60
N VAL A 211 0.52 8.00 4.02
CA VAL A 211 -0.61 7.09 3.95
C VAL A 211 -1.72 7.71 3.12
N GLY A 212 -2.50 6.91 2.45
CA GLY A 212 -3.60 7.43 1.63
C GLY A 212 -4.08 6.42 0.61
N TYR A 213 -5.20 6.74 0.02
CA TYR A 213 -5.83 5.91 -1.00
C TYR A 213 -4.93 5.76 -2.24
N THR A 214 -5.16 4.71 -3.05
CA THR A 214 -4.47 4.59 -4.35
C THR A 214 -4.75 5.82 -5.19
N ASN A 215 -3.73 6.29 -5.90
CA ASN A 215 -3.80 7.49 -6.76
C ASN A 215 -4.10 8.82 -6.01
N ALA A 216 -4.00 8.89 -4.69
CA ALA A 216 -4.09 10.16 -3.95
C ALA A 216 -2.87 11.09 -4.18
N GLY A 217 -1.81 10.58 -4.80
CA GLY A 217 -0.61 11.35 -5.14
C GLY A 217 0.52 11.24 -4.11
N LYS A 218 0.57 10.19 -3.27
CA LYS A 218 1.64 9.96 -2.28
C LYS A 218 3.03 10.03 -2.88
N SER A 219 3.30 9.25 -3.92
CA SER A 219 4.61 9.23 -4.59
C SER A 219 4.94 10.56 -5.27
N THR A 220 3.91 11.32 -5.70
CA THR A 220 4.08 12.68 -6.23
C THR A 220 4.48 13.65 -5.12
N VAL A 221 3.86 13.55 -3.94
CA VAL A 221 4.24 14.33 -2.74
C VAL A 221 5.67 14.01 -2.35
N MET A 222 6.05 12.73 -2.28
CA MET A 222 7.42 12.34 -1.98
C MET A 222 8.42 12.95 -2.98
N ARG A 223 8.09 12.95 -4.26
CA ARG A 223 8.95 13.55 -5.29
C ARG A 223 9.05 15.06 -5.13
N SER A 224 7.95 15.75 -4.90
CA SER A 224 7.93 17.22 -4.76
C SER A 224 8.72 17.71 -3.55
N ILE A 225 8.74 16.95 -2.44
CA ILE A 225 9.53 17.25 -1.25
C ILE A 225 11.03 16.92 -1.48
N SER A 226 11.33 15.80 -2.18
CA SER A 226 12.71 15.32 -2.32
C SER A 226 13.51 15.93 -3.46
N ASN A 227 12.91 16.78 -4.29
CA ASN A 227 13.52 17.42 -5.48
C ASN A 227 14.28 16.48 -6.43
N LYS A 228 14.01 15.15 -6.38
CA LYS A 228 14.63 14.16 -7.27
C LYS A 228 13.62 13.67 -8.31
N ALA A 229 14.01 13.70 -9.57
CA ALA A 229 13.23 13.14 -10.68
C ALA A 229 13.05 11.64 -10.49
N THR A 230 11.82 11.21 -10.23
CA THR A 230 11.41 9.80 -10.21
C THR A 230 10.24 9.65 -11.16
N TYR A 231 10.27 8.65 -12.04
CA TYR A 231 9.17 8.36 -12.94
C TYR A 231 7.96 7.88 -12.13
N ILE A 232 6.83 8.57 -12.23
CA ILE A 232 5.57 8.24 -11.57
C ILE A 232 4.56 7.90 -12.66
N LYS A 233 3.92 6.75 -12.51
CA LYS A 233 2.79 6.33 -13.34
C LYS A 233 1.48 6.67 -12.67
N ASP A 234 0.50 7.12 -13.44
CA ASP A 234 -0.89 7.33 -12.99
C ASP A 234 -1.65 5.99 -13.02
N GLU A 235 -1.16 5.02 -12.26
CA GLU A 235 -1.70 3.67 -12.15
C GLU A 235 -2.03 3.39 -10.68
N LEU A 236 -3.08 2.58 -10.43
CA LEU A 236 -3.40 2.12 -9.08
C LEU A 236 -2.28 1.21 -8.58
N PHE A 237 -1.89 1.36 -7.31
CA PHE A 237 -0.76 0.62 -6.71
C PHE A 237 0.59 0.80 -7.43
N ALA A 238 0.84 1.99 -7.98
CA ALA A 238 2.12 2.31 -8.62
C ALA A 238 3.32 2.10 -7.68
N THR A 239 3.11 2.26 -6.36
CA THR A 239 4.08 1.97 -5.31
C THR A 239 3.60 0.78 -4.50
N LEU A 240 4.34 -0.32 -4.54
CA LEU A 240 4.13 -1.51 -3.71
C LEU A 240 5.28 -1.73 -2.73
N ASP A 241 6.50 -1.49 -3.18
CA ASP A 241 7.69 -1.52 -2.33
C ASP A 241 7.82 -0.18 -1.60
N THR A 242 7.99 -0.21 -0.28
CA THR A 242 8.23 1.02 0.48
C THR A 242 9.49 1.71 -0.02
N SER A 243 9.35 2.97 -0.40
CA SER A 243 10.46 3.82 -0.78
C SER A 243 10.76 4.79 0.35
N THR A 244 11.98 4.78 0.85
CA THR A 244 12.38 5.68 1.93
C THR A 244 13.43 6.67 1.44
N ARG A 245 13.30 7.93 1.88
CA ARG A 245 14.25 9.01 1.55
C ARG A 245 14.55 9.83 2.78
N ARG A 246 15.80 10.16 2.96
CA ARG A 246 16.23 11.16 3.94
C ARG A 246 16.06 12.54 3.31
N ILE A 247 15.34 13.41 4.00
CA ILE A 247 15.08 14.80 3.62
C ILE A 247 15.77 15.68 4.67
N GLU A 248 16.61 16.59 4.22
CA GLU A 248 17.26 17.59 5.05
C GLU A 248 16.54 18.92 4.84
N ILE A 249 15.92 19.44 5.91
CA ILE A 249 15.23 20.73 5.89
C ILE A 249 16.26 21.85 6.09
N ASP A 250 17.09 21.67 7.12
CA ASP A 250 18.18 22.57 7.47
C ASP A 250 19.30 21.77 8.13
N ARG A 251 20.37 22.45 8.59
CA ARG A 251 21.55 21.80 9.19
C ARG A 251 21.24 20.88 10.37
N ASN A 252 20.15 21.17 11.10
CA ASN A 252 19.80 20.50 12.36
C ASN A 252 18.55 19.63 12.25
N ASN A 253 17.75 19.79 11.20
CA ASN A 253 16.49 19.12 11.03
C ASN A 253 16.51 18.25 9.77
N ALA A 254 16.47 16.95 9.98
CA ALA A 254 16.31 15.97 8.92
C ALA A 254 15.27 14.93 9.34
N PHE A 255 14.54 14.39 8.38
CA PHE A 255 13.59 13.31 8.62
C PHE A 255 13.67 12.25 7.52
N ILE A 256 13.20 11.07 7.83
CA ILE A 256 13.03 10.00 6.85
C ILE A 256 11.57 10.04 6.37
N LEU A 257 11.38 10.23 5.07
CA LEU A 257 10.08 10.17 4.42
C LEU A 257 9.91 8.80 3.76
N SER A 258 8.85 8.09 4.14
CA SER A 258 8.51 6.77 3.59
C SER A 258 7.24 6.84 2.77
N ASP A 259 7.28 6.42 1.50
CA ASP A 259 6.10 6.20 0.66
C ASP A 259 5.62 4.76 0.85
N THR A 260 4.34 4.58 1.11
CA THR A 260 3.74 3.28 1.39
C THR A 260 2.77 2.85 0.31
N VAL A 261 2.34 1.60 0.37
CA VAL A 261 1.31 1.04 -0.51
C VAL A 261 0.03 1.86 -0.38
N GLY A 262 -0.58 2.17 -1.52
CA GLY A 262 -1.89 2.84 -1.52
C GLY A 262 -2.99 1.93 -0.99
N PHE A 263 -3.86 2.49 -0.16
CA PHE A 263 -5.03 1.77 0.33
C PHE A 263 -6.12 1.70 -0.76
N ILE A 264 -6.95 0.69 -0.68
CA ILE A 264 -8.10 0.46 -1.54
C ILE A 264 -9.24 -0.04 -0.65
N ARG A 265 -10.47 0.14 -1.10
CA ARG A 265 -11.64 -0.40 -0.41
C ARG A 265 -11.62 -1.92 -0.35
N ASN A 266 -12.18 -2.43 0.73
CA ASN A 266 -12.37 -3.88 0.92
C ASN A 266 -11.08 -4.67 0.64
N LEU A 267 -9.93 -4.13 1.12
CA LEU A 267 -8.69 -4.90 1.07
C LEU A 267 -8.87 -6.13 1.96
N PRO A 268 -8.79 -7.35 1.41
CA PRO A 268 -9.00 -8.56 2.21
C PRO A 268 -8.02 -8.64 3.38
N ASP A 269 -8.50 -9.05 4.57
CA ASP A 269 -7.70 -9.17 5.79
C ASP A 269 -6.44 -10.02 5.60
N ASN A 270 -6.55 -11.08 4.79
CA ASN A 270 -5.42 -11.93 4.43
C ASN A 270 -4.31 -11.16 3.69
N LEU A 271 -4.68 -10.17 2.87
CA LEU A 271 -3.71 -9.30 2.19
C LEU A 271 -3.11 -8.30 3.17
N ILE A 272 -3.91 -7.69 4.05
CA ILE A 272 -3.40 -6.80 5.11
C ILE A 272 -2.38 -7.56 5.95
N ALA A 273 -2.70 -8.79 6.38
CA ALA A 273 -1.81 -9.64 7.14
C ALA A 273 -0.50 -9.97 6.38
N SER A 274 -0.60 -10.25 5.08
CA SER A 274 0.56 -10.54 4.23
C SER A 274 1.47 -9.33 4.04
N PHE A 275 0.91 -8.12 4.04
CA PHE A 275 1.65 -6.85 3.90
C PHE A 275 2.05 -6.22 5.24
N ARG A 276 1.78 -6.89 6.37
CA ARG A 276 2.10 -6.37 7.70
C ARG A 276 3.56 -5.95 7.86
N SER A 277 4.49 -6.62 7.21
CA SER A 277 5.91 -6.26 7.28
C SER A 277 6.25 -5.01 6.45
N THR A 278 5.62 -4.81 5.29
CA THR A 278 5.78 -3.59 4.48
C THR A 278 5.04 -2.40 5.12
N LEU A 279 3.90 -2.66 5.76
CA LEU A 279 3.15 -1.68 6.54
C LEU A 279 3.77 -1.45 7.94
N GLY A 280 4.70 -2.29 8.38
CA GLY A 280 5.45 -2.15 9.64
C GLY A 280 6.29 -0.87 9.73
N GLU A 281 6.52 -0.16 8.62
CA GLU A 281 7.11 1.19 8.66
C GLU A 281 6.14 2.22 9.23
N LEU A 282 4.82 2.00 9.10
CA LEU A 282 3.80 2.87 9.69
C LEU A 282 3.82 2.79 11.21
N THR A 283 4.03 1.60 11.77
CA THR A 283 4.09 1.40 13.25
C THR A 283 5.31 2.07 13.87
N ASP A 284 6.36 2.30 13.09
CA ASP A 284 7.59 2.94 13.55
C ASP A 284 7.61 4.45 13.25
N SER A 285 6.54 5.01 12.70
CA SER A 285 6.48 6.41 12.28
C SER A 285 6.16 7.33 13.46
N ASN A 286 6.83 8.48 13.49
CA ASN A 286 6.54 9.55 14.45
C ASN A 286 5.38 10.44 13.97
N LEU A 287 5.17 10.50 12.64
CA LEU A 287 4.12 11.30 12.01
C LEU A 287 3.56 10.57 10.79
N LEU A 288 2.25 10.52 10.66
CA LEU A 288 1.56 10.06 9.46
C LEU A 288 1.03 11.26 8.67
N LEU A 289 1.30 11.30 7.37
CA LEU A 289 0.67 12.24 6.45
C LEU A 289 -0.46 11.51 5.71
N LYS A 290 -1.72 11.79 6.09
CA LYS A 290 -2.90 11.26 5.41
C LYS A 290 -3.13 12.05 4.13
N ILE A 291 -2.69 11.53 2.99
CA ILE A 291 -2.80 12.17 1.67
C ILE A 291 -4.14 11.82 1.05
N VAL A 292 -4.95 12.83 0.80
CA VAL A 292 -6.31 12.68 0.26
C VAL A 292 -6.45 13.54 -1.00
N ASP A 293 -7.05 12.98 -2.04
CA ASP A 293 -7.38 13.71 -3.27
C ASP A 293 -8.61 14.58 -3.04
N VAL A 294 -8.42 15.91 -2.94
CA VAL A 294 -9.51 16.86 -2.68
C VAL A 294 -10.51 16.96 -3.84
N SER A 295 -10.11 16.57 -5.05
CA SER A 295 -10.99 16.54 -6.22
C SER A 295 -11.88 15.31 -6.30
N SER A 296 -11.70 14.34 -5.38
CA SER A 296 -12.50 13.12 -5.35
C SER A 296 -13.87 13.36 -4.74
N VAL A 297 -14.91 12.91 -5.42
CA VAL A 297 -16.28 12.90 -4.88
C VAL A 297 -16.39 11.98 -3.65
N GLU A 298 -15.50 10.99 -3.55
CA GLU A 298 -15.45 9.97 -2.49
C GLU A 298 -14.49 10.33 -1.34
N LEU A 299 -14.16 11.61 -1.18
CA LEU A 299 -13.14 12.07 -0.24
C LEU A 299 -13.37 11.55 1.20
N GLU A 300 -14.57 11.64 1.73
CA GLU A 300 -14.91 11.21 3.09
C GLU A 300 -14.74 9.70 3.23
N MET A 301 -15.19 8.91 2.25
CA MET A 301 -15.02 7.46 2.24
C MET A 301 -13.55 7.03 2.11
N HIS A 302 -12.72 7.83 1.43
CA HIS A 302 -11.28 7.58 1.39
C HIS A 302 -10.64 7.79 2.77
N LEU A 303 -11.05 8.81 3.52
CA LEU A 303 -10.61 9.04 4.89
C LEU A 303 -11.01 7.87 5.80
N ASP A 304 -12.28 7.44 5.76
CA ASP A 304 -12.78 6.31 6.53
C ASP A 304 -12.02 5.02 6.23
N SER A 305 -11.71 4.79 4.94
CA SER A 305 -10.91 3.62 4.52
C SER A 305 -9.49 3.68 5.07
N ILE A 306 -8.86 4.86 5.10
CA ILE A 306 -7.53 5.05 5.69
C ILE A 306 -7.58 4.73 7.18
N ASP A 307 -8.58 5.28 7.90
CA ASP A 307 -8.72 5.11 9.34
C ASP A 307 -9.01 3.64 9.72
N SER A 308 -9.85 2.96 8.95
CA SER A 308 -10.11 1.53 9.11
C SER A 308 -8.82 0.71 9.01
N VAL A 309 -7.98 0.95 8.00
CA VAL A 309 -6.72 0.22 7.84
C VAL A 309 -5.72 0.56 8.96
N LEU A 310 -5.62 1.83 9.38
CA LEU A 310 -4.75 2.23 10.49
C LEU A 310 -5.17 1.58 11.81
N ASN A 311 -6.48 1.44 12.06
CA ASN A 311 -7.03 0.73 13.21
C ASN A 311 -6.66 -0.76 13.18
N HIS A 312 -6.81 -1.43 12.03
CA HIS A 312 -6.39 -2.83 11.86
C HIS A 312 -4.88 -3.06 12.11
N LEU A 313 -4.06 -2.03 11.85
CA LEU A 313 -2.63 -2.07 12.08
C LEU A 313 -2.22 -1.65 13.51
N SER A 314 -3.19 -1.22 14.36
CA SER A 314 -2.94 -0.66 15.70
C SER A 314 -2.00 0.55 15.68
N VAL A 315 -2.17 1.43 14.69
CA VAL A 315 -1.37 2.66 14.46
C VAL A 315 -2.22 3.92 14.62
N SER A 316 -3.44 3.78 15.10
CA SER A 316 -4.41 4.90 15.29
C SER A 316 -3.90 5.99 16.22
N ASP A 317 -3.05 5.64 17.20
CA ASP A 317 -2.54 6.58 18.22
C ASP A 317 -1.33 7.41 17.74
N THR A 318 -0.83 7.15 16.53
CA THR A 318 0.28 7.92 15.96
C THR A 318 -0.20 9.30 15.53
N ASN A 319 0.60 10.34 15.82
CA ASN A 319 0.32 11.69 15.34
C ASN A 319 0.12 11.72 13.83
N TYR A 320 -0.89 12.45 13.35
CA TYR A 320 -1.15 12.57 11.92
C TYR A 320 -1.45 14.01 11.49
N LEU A 321 -1.20 14.29 10.21
CA LEU A 321 -1.63 15.48 9.50
C LEU A 321 -2.46 15.07 8.27
N ILE A 322 -3.61 15.70 8.07
CA ILE A 322 -4.40 15.53 6.86
C ILE A 322 -3.89 16.50 5.80
N VAL A 323 -3.55 15.96 4.64
CA VAL A 323 -3.04 16.73 3.50
C VAL A 323 -3.96 16.50 2.31
N PHE A 324 -4.77 17.50 1.99
CA PHE A 324 -5.62 17.53 0.82
C PHE A 324 -4.77 17.90 -0.40
N ASN A 325 -4.51 16.91 -1.25
CA ASN A 325 -3.72 17.06 -2.46
C ASN A 325 -4.59 17.31 -3.69
N LYS A 326 -3.98 17.77 -4.78
CA LYS A 326 -4.60 18.09 -6.08
C LYS A 326 -5.56 19.28 -6.03
N ILE A 327 -5.27 20.28 -5.19
CA ILE A 327 -6.05 21.52 -5.09
C ILE A 327 -6.14 22.26 -6.45
N ASP A 328 -5.20 22.03 -7.34
CA ASP A 328 -5.18 22.57 -8.70
C ASP A 328 -6.33 22.08 -9.59
N LYS A 329 -7.06 21.04 -9.17
CA LYS A 329 -8.25 20.51 -9.86
C LYS A 329 -9.57 21.03 -9.29
N VAL A 330 -9.53 21.80 -8.22
CA VAL A 330 -10.72 22.30 -7.51
C VAL A 330 -10.78 23.80 -7.63
N ASN A 331 -11.91 24.31 -8.14
CA ASN A 331 -12.21 25.74 -8.23
C ASN A 331 -13.34 26.14 -7.25
N ASP A 332 -13.61 25.33 -6.25
CA ASP A 332 -14.70 25.52 -5.28
C ASP A 332 -14.15 25.99 -3.93
N ASP A 333 -14.16 27.28 -3.69
CA ASP A 333 -13.75 27.89 -2.42
C ASP A 333 -14.63 27.46 -1.24
N TYR A 334 -15.90 27.12 -1.49
CA TYR A 334 -16.81 26.66 -0.45
C TYR A 334 -16.38 25.27 0.07
N LEU A 335 -16.00 24.36 -0.83
CA LEU A 335 -15.47 23.05 -0.46
C LEU A 335 -14.23 23.20 0.44
N ILE A 336 -13.30 24.08 0.05
CA ILE A 336 -12.07 24.31 0.82
C ILE A 336 -12.40 24.84 2.22
N LYS A 337 -13.29 25.84 2.34
CA LYS A 337 -13.73 26.40 3.62
C LYS A 337 -14.41 25.34 4.49
N ARG A 338 -15.28 24.51 3.90
CA ARG A 338 -15.96 23.40 4.60
C ARG A 338 -14.95 22.42 5.16
N LEU A 339 -14.01 21.97 4.34
CA LEU A 339 -12.99 21.00 4.74
C LEU A 339 -12.05 21.58 5.82
N THR A 340 -11.66 22.84 5.71
CA THR A 340 -10.84 23.51 6.74
C THR A 340 -11.55 23.55 8.08
N LYS A 341 -12.88 23.76 8.09
CA LYS A 341 -13.70 23.75 9.30
C LYS A 341 -13.89 22.35 9.87
N SER A 342 -14.10 21.33 8.99
CA SER A 342 -14.31 19.94 9.42
C SER A 342 -13.02 19.25 9.87
N TYR A 343 -11.88 19.65 9.31
CA TYR A 343 -10.56 19.08 9.61
C TYR A 343 -9.55 20.17 9.98
N PRO A 344 -9.63 20.73 11.21
CA PRO A 344 -8.73 21.79 11.65
C PRO A 344 -7.25 21.35 11.58
N GLY A 345 -6.38 22.23 11.10
CA GLY A 345 -4.96 21.93 10.92
C GLY A 345 -4.61 21.15 9.66
N SER A 346 -5.59 20.85 8.79
CA SER A 346 -5.32 20.24 7.49
C SER A 346 -4.62 21.19 6.52
N LEU A 347 -3.83 20.64 5.61
CA LEU A 347 -3.11 21.39 4.60
C LEU A 347 -3.68 21.12 3.21
N PHE A 348 -3.72 22.13 2.36
CA PHE A 348 -4.16 22.03 0.97
C PHE A 348 -3.00 22.28 0.04
N ILE A 349 -2.63 21.28 -0.77
CA ILE A 349 -1.46 21.31 -1.63
C ILE A 349 -1.77 20.87 -3.07
N SER A 350 -0.90 21.22 -3.99
CA SER A 350 -0.75 20.51 -5.26
C SER A 350 0.68 20.00 -5.40
N ALA A 351 0.87 18.72 -5.19
CA ALA A 351 2.18 18.10 -5.37
C ALA A 351 2.64 18.13 -6.83
N HIS A 352 1.71 18.10 -7.78
CA HIS A 352 2.02 18.18 -9.21
C HIS A 352 2.48 19.58 -9.63
N LYS A 353 1.81 20.63 -9.15
CA LYS A 353 2.14 22.03 -9.45
C LYS A 353 3.03 22.71 -8.40
N HIS A 354 3.53 21.96 -7.43
CA HIS A 354 4.36 22.47 -6.33
C HIS A 354 3.70 23.60 -5.51
N ILE A 355 2.36 23.64 -5.42
CA ILE A 355 1.62 24.65 -4.63
C ILE A 355 1.64 24.20 -3.17
N ASN A 356 1.97 25.13 -2.26
CA ASN A 356 1.97 24.96 -0.80
C ASN A 356 2.87 23.83 -0.27
N ILE A 357 3.86 23.36 -1.03
CA ILE A 357 4.82 22.35 -0.54
C ILE A 357 5.70 22.89 0.59
N GLY A 358 6.05 24.20 0.55
CA GLY A 358 6.75 24.86 1.65
C GLY A 358 5.97 24.78 2.96
N LEU A 359 4.68 25.07 2.94
CA LEU A 359 3.81 24.95 4.14
C LEU A 359 3.77 23.53 4.71
N LEU A 360 3.78 22.51 3.84
CA LEU A 360 3.86 21.12 4.30
C LEU A 360 5.20 20.82 4.99
N ILE A 361 6.32 21.32 4.46
CA ILE A 361 7.64 21.15 5.07
C ILE A 361 7.71 21.88 6.42
N ASP A 362 7.15 23.08 6.50
CA ASP A 362 7.11 23.87 7.75
C ASP A 362 6.27 23.17 8.82
N ALA A 363 5.09 22.61 8.44
CA ALA A 363 4.27 21.83 9.35
C ALA A 363 4.98 20.55 9.85
N ILE A 364 5.73 19.86 8.99
CA ILE A 364 6.55 18.71 9.42
C ILE A 364 7.64 19.18 10.39
N LYS A 365 8.31 20.30 10.10
CA LYS A 365 9.34 20.89 10.98
C LYS A 365 8.77 21.24 12.36
N GLU A 366 7.56 21.79 12.41
CA GLU A 366 6.85 22.06 13.67
C GLU A 366 6.64 20.78 14.49
N GLN A 367 6.22 19.67 13.85
CA GLN A 367 6.05 18.39 14.53
C GLN A 367 7.38 17.80 15.02
N ILE A 368 8.46 17.96 14.26
CA ILE A 368 9.80 17.58 14.71
C ILE A 368 10.16 18.36 15.97
N ASN A 369 9.94 19.68 15.95
CA ASN A 369 10.28 20.56 17.07
C ASN A 369 9.44 20.27 18.34
N LYS A 370 8.18 19.85 18.20
CA LYS A 370 7.34 19.41 19.33
C LYS A 370 7.90 18.17 20.04
N ASN A 371 8.61 17.32 19.33
CA ASN A 371 9.27 16.13 19.88
C ASN A 371 10.68 16.42 20.41
N ASN A 372 11.21 17.63 20.21
CA ASN A 372 12.49 18.04 20.74
C ASN A 372 12.32 18.57 22.17
N ILE A 373 13.21 18.14 23.04
CA ILE A 373 13.33 18.69 24.39
C ILE A 373 14.47 19.69 24.43
N GLN A 374 14.36 20.66 25.35
CA GLN A 374 15.46 21.58 25.66
C GLN A 374 16.00 21.20 27.02
N GLU A 375 17.33 21.01 27.09
CA GLU A 375 18.01 20.60 28.29
C GLU A 375 19.33 21.32 28.45
N LYS A 376 19.71 21.57 29.72
CA LYS A 376 21.02 22.07 30.08
C LYS A 376 21.94 20.92 30.45
N ILE A 377 23.01 20.75 29.69
CA ILE A 377 23.97 19.66 29.83
C ILE A 377 25.33 20.19 30.20
N CYS A 378 25.81 19.78 31.36
CA CYS A 378 27.17 20.13 31.80
C CYS A 378 28.09 18.95 31.45
N VAL A 379 29.14 19.21 30.66
CA VAL A 379 30.08 18.18 30.19
C VAL A 379 31.47 18.57 30.59
N PRO A 380 32.16 17.75 31.40
CA PRO A 380 33.60 17.96 31.72
C PRO A 380 34.45 17.88 30.45
N TYR A 381 35.56 18.65 30.43
CA TYR A 381 36.45 18.73 29.25
C TYR A 381 37.13 17.40 28.89
N ASP A 382 37.28 16.48 29.85
CA ASP A 382 37.83 15.12 29.64
C ASP A 382 36.93 14.22 28.82
N LYS A 383 35.62 14.53 28.75
CA LYS A 383 34.61 13.76 27.95
C LYS A 383 34.47 14.31 26.53
N GLY A 384 35.58 14.54 25.81
CA GLY A 384 35.59 15.11 24.46
C GLY A 384 34.72 14.39 23.44
N LYS A 385 34.50 13.05 23.59
CA LYS A 385 33.58 12.29 22.73
C LYS A 385 32.14 12.75 22.88
N ILE A 386 31.71 13.08 24.09
CA ILE A 386 30.33 13.56 24.38
C ILE A 386 30.17 14.98 23.82
N ILE A 387 31.17 15.82 24.00
CA ILE A 387 31.19 17.18 23.42
C ILE A 387 30.98 17.11 21.90
N ASN A 388 31.72 16.23 21.20
CA ASN A 388 31.57 16.03 19.76
C ASN A 388 30.18 15.48 19.38
N GLN A 389 29.57 14.62 20.21
CA GLN A 389 28.19 14.13 19.98
C GLN A 389 27.20 15.28 20.12
N ILE A 390 27.33 16.17 21.08
CA ILE A 390 26.45 17.33 21.25
C ILE A 390 26.56 18.24 20.02
N TYR A 391 27.75 18.59 19.57
CA TYR A 391 27.92 19.42 18.36
C TYR A 391 27.36 18.77 17.09
N SER A 392 27.41 17.44 16.98
CA SER A 392 26.96 16.73 15.76
C SER A 392 25.49 16.32 15.76
N LYS A 393 24.87 16.20 16.95
CA LYS A 393 23.51 15.60 17.04
C LYS A 393 22.48 16.51 17.71
N CYS A 394 22.89 17.59 18.37
CA CYS A 394 22.00 18.52 19.05
C CYS A 394 22.07 19.91 18.43
N ASN A 395 20.99 20.65 18.55
CA ASN A 395 20.99 22.08 18.25
C ASN A 395 21.43 22.86 19.49
N ILE A 396 22.57 23.53 19.42
CA ILE A 396 23.12 24.29 20.53
C ILE A 396 22.46 25.67 20.52
N LEU A 397 21.72 25.97 21.58
CA LEU A 397 21.09 27.27 21.79
C LEU A 397 22.02 28.23 22.47
N LYS A 398 22.81 27.74 23.45
CA LYS A 398 23.77 28.53 24.20
C LYS A 398 24.93 27.65 24.69
N THR A 399 26.14 28.21 24.73
CA THR A 399 27.30 27.57 25.30
C THR A 399 27.93 28.50 26.32
N ILE A 400 28.24 27.99 27.53
CA ILE A 400 28.91 28.72 28.59
C ILE A 400 30.10 27.88 29.02
N GLU A 401 31.30 28.41 28.83
CA GLU A 401 32.53 27.76 29.28
C GLU A 401 32.80 28.12 30.75
N LYS A 402 33.06 27.11 31.56
CA LYS A 402 33.46 27.19 32.96
C LYS A 402 34.86 26.61 33.12
N GLU A 403 35.50 26.82 34.24
CA GLU A 403 36.86 26.36 34.45
C GLU A 403 37.05 24.84 34.31
N THR A 404 36.07 24.02 34.68
CA THR A 404 36.16 22.54 34.71
C THR A 404 35.23 21.82 33.76
N TYR A 405 34.23 22.51 33.19
CA TYR A 405 33.22 21.93 32.30
C TYR A 405 32.62 22.97 31.34
N ILE A 406 31.99 22.49 30.30
CA ILE A 406 31.20 23.31 29.39
C ILE A 406 29.73 23.07 29.69
N GLU A 407 28.94 24.13 29.88
CA GLU A 407 27.51 24.09 29.98
C GLU A 407 26.89 24.36 28.60
N PHE A 408 26.18 23.40 28.08
CA PHE A 408 25.41 23.48 26.84
C PHE A 408 23.93 23.60 27.14
N GLU A 409 23.29 24.62 26.60
CA GLU A 409 21.82 24.62 26.46
C GLU A 409 21.49 24.11 25.07
N VAL A 410 20.93 22.90 25.03
CA VAL A 410 20.69 22.17 23.77
C VAL A 410 19.23 21.89 23.56
N SER A 411 18.84 21.89 22.28
CA SER A 411 17.53 21.40 21.83
C SER A 411 17.76 20.23 20.87
N GLY A 412 17.00 19.15 21.03
CA GLY A 412 17.11 17.99 20.15
C GLY A 412 16.18 16.85 20.53
N ASN A 413 16.26 15.77 19.77
CA ASN A 413 15.45 14.59 20.00
C ASN A 413 15.64 14.05 21.42
N SER A 414 14.52 13.79 22.12
CA SER A 414 14.52 13.36 23.52
C SER A 414 15.39 12.11 23.75
N SER A 415 15.34 11.12 22.86
CA SER A 415 16.13 9.89 22.99
C SER A 415 17.64 10.14 22.87
N ILE A 416 18.05 11.10 22.04
CA ILE A 416 19.47 11.47 21.89
C ILE A 416 19.95 12.19 23.14
N ILE A 417 19.19 13.16 23.61
CA ILE A 417 19.54 13.96 24.80
C ILE A 417 19.60 13.08 26.03
N LEU A 418 18.61 12.20 26.25
CA LEU A 418 18.60 11.26 27.36
C LEU A 418 19.81 10.30 27.33
N ASN A 419 20.14 9.78 26.16
CA ASN A 419 21.34 8.91 25.99
C ASN A 419 22.63 9.66 26.33
N ILE A 420 22.76 10.93 25.91
CA ILE A 420 23.89 11.79 26.26
C ILE A 420 23.96 11.98 27.79
N LEU A 421 22.84 12.29 28.44
CA LEU A 421 22.76 12.46 29.88
C LEU A 421 23.14 11.17 30.64
N GLU A 422 22.73 9.99 30.16
CA GLU A 422 23.15 8.71 30.74
C GLU A 422 24.66 8.43 30.59
N GLN A 423 25.25 8.83 29.43
CA GLN A 423 26.68 8.68 29.22
C GLN A 423 27.51 9.65 30.09
N ILE A 424 26.96 10.79 30.48
CA ILE A 424 27.61 11.73 31.38
C ILE A 424 27.60 11.19 32.83
N LYS A 425 26.53 10.49 33.24
CA LYS A 425 26.40 9.91 34.56
C LYS A 425 27.29 8.67 34.80
N LYS A 426 27.76 8.05 33.72
CA LYS A 426 28.74 6.94 33.74
C LYS A 426 30.16 7.49 33.66
#